data_66ee1d5b97170c96596a634971a77a2d
#
_entry.id   66ee1d5b97170c96596a634971a77a2d
#
_cell.length_a   1.000
_cell.length_b   1.000
_cell.length_c   1.000
_cell.angle_alpha   90.00
_cell.angle_beta   90.00
_cell.angle_gamma   90.00
#
_symmetry.space_group_name_H-M   'P 1'
#
loop_
_entity.id
_entity.type
_entity.pdbx_description
1 polymer ?
#
loop_
_entity_poly.entity_id
_entity_poly.type
_entity_poly.pdbx_seq_one_letter_code
_entity_poly.pdbx_strand_id
1 'polypeptide(L)'
;MTNTVKNSNLTLRYSFIQGFYWMNFSAIMGFASLYLLDSGFTNTEIGMIMAVAGIISAILQPVIAGYADRPSSPSLKKIVLVLILFQLILGLLMLLSFRKNIFFTGLLYGSTITLLQLLNPFINSFGMESINQGKRLNFGAARGMGSVAYAIMSYLLGAIAEKAGAVSVPFSISVLSLAFVGALILFPFRKTEVSVSAQRTAASNPLAFFIKYKRFAIVLIGCIFIYLSHVLLNSFTFQIVESKGGGSAEMGTSMAIAALIELPTLFLFTFMLKKAACHFWFRICGIFFMLKSLGTLFAPNIPVFYGVQFLQMLGWGLIAVSSVYYVNSIMEEQDAIKGQAYITMTYTLGSVLGALLGGALIDAAGVNAMLIFATVSAFIGMIILLFATERTNSSRT
;
A
#
# COMPACT_ATOMS: atom_id res chain seq x y z
N MET A 1 9.88 10.21 41.49
CA MET A 1 10.97 10.25 40.46
C MET A 1 11.33 8.86 39.98
N THR A 2 10.59 8.19 39.11
CA THR A 2 10.99 6.86 38.57
C THR A 2 10.22 6.42 37.32
N ASN A 3 9.63 7.31 36.52
CA ASN A 3 8.88 6.91 35.32
C ASN A 3 9.36 7.50 33.99
N THR A 4 10.47 8.22 33.96
CA THR A 4 10.93 8.94 32.76
C THR A 4 11.86 8.12 31.85
N VAL A 5 12.50 7.06 32.34
CA VAL A 5 13.49 6.28 31.58
C VAL A 5 12.87 5.16 30.73
N LYS A 6 11.64 4.74 31.02
CA LYS A 6 10.99 3.60 30.31
C LYS A 6 10.32 3.96 28.98
N ASN A 7 10.20 5.23 28.61
CA ASN A 7 9.42 5.70 27.45
C ASN A 7 10.22 5.98 26.17
N SER A 8 11.56 6.06 26.22
CA SER A 8 12.38 6.40 25.04
C SER A 8 12.44 5.29 23.98
N ASN A 9 12.13 4.06 24.35
CA ASN A 9 12.23 2.91 23.45
C ASN A 9 10.92 2.51 22.74
N LEU A 10 9.77 3.16 23.04
CA LEU A 10 8.48 2.71 22.49
C LEU A 10 8.35 3.03 20.99
N THR A 11 8.77 4.24 20.59
CA THR A 11 8.80 4.61 19.16
C THR A 11 9.70 3.67 18.38
N LEU A 12 10.92 3.37 18.90
CA LEU A 12 11.83 2.44 18.27
C LEU A 12 11.23 1.03 18.14
N ARG A 13 10.61 0.51 19.20
CA ARG A 13 9.95 -0.82 19.16
C ARG A 13 8.80 -0.85 18.16
N TYR A 14 8.02 0.22 18.06
CA TYR A 14 6.95 0.31 17.08
C TYR A 14 7.50 0.51 15.66
N SER A 15 8.65 1.18 15.50
CA SER A 15 9.36 1.27 14.22
C SER A 15 9.79 -0.11 13.70
N PHE A 16 10.20 -1.03 14.57
CA PHE A 16 10.47 -2.43 14.17
C PHE A 16 9.20 -3.15 13.69
N ILE A 17 8.06 -2.95 14.37
CA ILE A 17 6.76 -3.51 13.94
C ILE A 17 6.39 -2.99 12.54
N GLN A 18 6.45 -1.68 12.33
CA GLN A 18 6.22 -1.06 11.02
C GLN A 18 7.26 -1.55 9.99
N GLY A 19 8.53 -1.61 10.37
CA GLY A 19 9.61 -2.06 9.51
C GLY A 19 9.38 -3.49 9.00
N PHE A 20 9.13 -4.45 9.88
CA PHE A 20 8.88 -5.84 9.48
C PHE A 20 7.60 -6.01 8.68
N TYR A 21 6.55 -5.23 8.96
CA TYR A 21 5.35 -5.22 8.13
C TYR A 21 5.67 -4.79 6.70
N TRP A 22 6.38 -3.66 6.53
CA TRP A 22 6.68 -3.12 5.20
C TRP A 22 7.75 -3.92 4.46
N MET A 23 8.68 -4.60 5.17
CA MET A 23 9.55 -5.61 4.57
C MET A 23 8.76 -6.81 4.04
N ASN A 24 7.78 -7.32 4.81
CA ASN A 24 6.87 -8.36 4.33
C ASN A 24 6.03 -7.87 3.14
N PHE A 25 5.57 -6.60 3.17
CA PHE A 25 4.84 -6.01 2.04
C PHE A 25 5.70 -6.01 0.77
N SER A 26 6.98 -5.62 0.86
CA SER A 26 7.92 -5.71 -0.25
C SER A 26 8.04 -7.15 -0.77
N ALA A 27 8.30 -8.13 0.11
CA ALA A 27 8.49 -9.51 -0.28
C ALA A 27 7.22 -10.13 -0.90
N ILE A 28 6.04 -9.87 -0.34
CA ILE A 28 4.77 -10.47 -0.76
C ILE A 28 4.16 -9.76 -1.97
N MET A 29 4.04 -8.42 -1.92
CA MET A 29 3.40 -7.67 -3.01
C MET A 29 4.38 -7.28 -4.10
N GLY A 30 5.58 -6.85 -3.72
CA GLY A 30 6.59 -6.38 -4.66
C GLY A 30 7.17 -7.49 -5.53
N PHE A 31 7.36 -8.69 -4.96
CA PHE A 31 7.94 -9.85 -5.66
C PHE A 31 6.89 -10.90 -6.07
N ALA A 32 5.59 -10.55 -6.03
CA ALA A 32 4.50 -11.46 -6.37
C ALA A 32 4.64 -11.98 -7.80
N SER A 33 4.80 -11.10 -8.78
CA SER A 33 4.89 -11.49 -10.18
C SER A 33 6.13 -12.33 -10.47
N LEU A 34 7.28 -11.98 -9.90
CA LEU A 34 8.50 -12.79 -10.03
C LEU A 34 8.29 -14.23 -9.53
N TYR A 35 7.76 -14.39 -8.31
CA TYR A 35 7.57 -15.72 -7.70
C TYR A 35 6.53 -16.56 -8.44
N LEU A 36 5.39 -15.94 -8.80
CA LEU A 36 4.31 -16.65 -9.46
C LEU A 36 4.67 -17.02 -10.92
N LEU A 37 5.35 -16.14 -11.68
CA LEU A 37 5.87 -16.48 -13.02
C LEU A 37 6.84 -17.66 -12.96
N ASP A 38 7.81 -17.63 -12.03
CA ASP A 38 8.77 -18.74 -11.86
C ASP A 38 8.10 -20.04 -11.42
N SER A 39 6.92 -19.94 -10.76
CA SER A 39 6.09 -21.09 -10.39
C SER A 39 5.21 -21.60 -11.54
N GLY A 40 5.23 -20.96 -12.72
CA GLY A 40 4.53 -21.37 -13.93
C GLY A 40 3.15 -20.73 -14.15
N PHE A 41 2.79 -19.67 -13.39
CA PHE A 41 1.56 -18.93 -13.63
C PHE A 41 1.68 -17.99 -14.83
N THR A 42 0.60 -17.80 -15.58
CA THR A 42 0.46 -16.73 -16.56
C THR A 42 0.25 -15.37 -15.87
N ASN A 43 0.48 -14.27 -16.59
CA ASN A 43 0.24 -12.94 -16.05
C ASN A 43 -1.24 -12.72 -15.68
N THR A 44 -2.15 -13.29 -16.47
CA THR A 44 -3.61 -13.26 -16.18
C THR A 44 -3.92 -13.95 -14.86
N GLU A 45 -3.36 -15.13 -14.60
CA GLU A 45 -3.56 -15.84 -13.33
C GLU A 45 -2.96 -15.10 -12.15
N ILE A 46 -1.79 -14.46 -12.32
CA ILE A 46 -1.18 -13.59 -11.31
C ILE A 46 -2.13 -12.44 -10.98
N GLY A 47 -2.64 -11.76 -12.00
CA GLY A 47 -3.61 -10.68 -11.83
C GLY A 47 -4.87 -11.13 -11.10
N MET A 48 -5.41 -12.31 -11.43
CA MET A 48 -6.57 -12.91 -10.75
C MET A 48 -6.28 -13.22 -9.27
N ILE A 49 -5.13 -13.83 -8.96
CA ILE A 49 -4.73 -14.13 -7.57
C ILE A 49 -4.69 -12.84 -6.74
N MET A 50 -4.04 -11.79 -7.27
CA MET A 50 -3.93 -10.50 -6.58
C MET A 50 -5.29 -9.82 -6.39
N ALA A 51 -6.15 -9.84 -7.41
CA ALA A 51 -7.47 -9.24 -7.36
C ALA A 51 -8.40 -9.96 -6.40
N VAL A 52 -8.45 -11.30 -6.46
CA VAL A 52 -9.26 -12.13 -5.55
C VAL A 52 -8.81 -11.94 -4.10
N ALA A 53 -7.50 -11.96 -3.85
CA ALA A 53 -6.95 -11.69 -2.52
C ALA A 53 -7.32 -10.30 -2.00
N GLY A 54 -7.29 -9.27 -2.87
CA GLY A 54 -7.72 -7.91 -2.55
C GLY A 54 -9.20 -7.83 -2.19
N ILE A 55 -10.08 -8.49 -2.96
CA ILE A 55 -11.52 -8.54 -2.71
C ILE A 55 -11.81 -9.24 -1.38
N ILE A 56 -11.22 -10.42 -1.16
CA ILE A 56 -11.39 -11.18 0.09
C ILE A 56 -10.92 -10.35 1.29
N SER A 57 -9.78 -9.69 1.17
CA SER A 57 -9.26 -8.80 2.21
C SER A 57 -10.24 -7.65 2.52
N ALA A 58 -10.76 -6.99 1.49
CA ALA A 58 -11.71 -5.89 1.65
C ALA A 58 -13.01 -6.32 2.35
N ILE A 59 -13.48 -7.54 2.10
CA ILE A 59 -14.67 -8.12 2.76
C ILE A 59 -14.35 -8.52 4.22
N LEU A 60 -13.19 -9.13 4.47
CA LEU A 60 -12.82 -9.62 5.78
C LEU A 60 -12.40 -8.50 6.75
N GLN A 61 -11.83 -7.40 6.26
CA GLN A 61 -11.39 -6.29 7.11
C GLN A 61 -12.48 -5.79 8.07
N PRO A 62 -13.69 -5.37 7.63
CA PRO A 62 -14.73 -4.91 8.54
C PRO A 62 -15.25 -6.00 9.46
N VAL A 63 -15.25 -7.26 9.02
CA VAL A 63 -15.69 -8.41 9.85
C VAL A 63 -14.73 -8.62 11.03
N ILE A 64 -13.42 -8.65 10.75
CA ILE A 64 -12.40 -8.86 11.79
C ILE A 64 -12.29 -7.60 12.68
N ALA A 65 -12.41 -6.40 12.13
CA ALA A 65 -12.45 -5.17 12.90
C ALA A 65 -13.64 -5.16 13.87
N GLY A 66 -14.84 -5.49 13.38
CA GLY A 66 -16.04 -5.58 14.22
C GLY A 66 -15.95 -6.68 15.29
N TYR A 67 -15.19 -7.75 15.05
CA TYR A 67 -14.86 -8.74 16.08
C TYR A 67 -13.87 -8.16 17.11
N ALA A 68 -12.83 -7.47 16.66
CA ALA A 68 -11.81 -6.88 17.52
C ALA A 68 -12.37 -5.82 18.48
N ASP A 69 -13.42 -5.09 18.08
CA ASP A 69 -14.07 -4.05 18.86
C ASP A 69 -14.98 -4.60 19.98
N ARG A 70 -15.25 -5.90 20.03
CA ARG A 70 -16.09 -6.49 21.08
C ARG A 70 -15.36 -6.49 22.44
N PRO A 71 -16.04 -6.22 23.55
CA PRO A 71 -15.44 -6.27 24.89
C PRO A 71 -14.81 -7.65 25.22
N SER A 72 -15.45 -8.73 24.78
CA SER A 72 -15.00 -10.12 24.95
C SER A 72 -13.88 -10.55 24.00
N SER A 73 -13.50 -9.73 23.01
CA SER A 73 -12.47 -10.09 22.03
C SER A 73 -11.09 -10.20 22.68
N PRO A 74 -10.16 -10.99 22.10
CA PRO A 74 -8.75 -10.93 22.45
C PRO A 74 -8.19 -9.51 22.26
N SER A 75 -7.06 -9.19 22.91
CA SER A 75 -6.38 -7.93 22.66
C SER A 75 -5.92 -7.84 21.20
N LEU A 76 -5.86 -6.61 20.65
CA LEU A 76 -5.39 -6.35 19.30
C LEU A 76 -4.01 -6.99 19.03
N LYS A 77 -3.12 -6.99 20.04
CA LYS A 77 -1.83 -7.69 19.98
C LYS A 77 -1.99 -9.18 19.70
N LYS A 78 -2.95 -9.87 20.33
CA LYS A 78 -3.18 -11.30 20.10
C LYS A 78 -3.76 -11.55 18.70
N ILE A 79 -4.66 -10.71 18.22
CA ILE A 79 -5.23 -10.81 16.86
C ILE A 79 -4.12 -10.68 15.81
N VAL A 80 -3.30 -9.64 15.92
CA VAL A 80 -2.15 -9.42 15.00
C VAL A 80 -1.17 -10.58 15.09
N LEU A 81 -0.89 -11.10 16.29
CA LEU A 81 0.01 -12.24 16.47
C LEU A 81 -0.50 -13.49 15.76
N VAL A 82 -1.80 -13.79 15.87
CA VAL A 82 -2.42 -14.94 15.18
C VAL A 82 -2.30 -14.79 13.67
N LEU A 83 -2.63 -13.62 13.11
CA LEU A 83 -2.53 -13.36 11.66
C LEU A 83 -1.09 -13.54 11.15
N ILE A 84 -0.08 -13.06 11.91
CA ILE A 84 1.34 -13.20 11.52
C ILE A 84 1.81 -14.65 11.63
N LEU A 85 1.36 -15.39 12.63
CA LEU A 85 1.67 -16.82 12.75
C LEU A 85 1.07 -17.61 11.57
N PHE A 86 -0.15 -17.31 11.15
CA PHE A 86 -0.71 -17.88 9.93
C PHE A 86 0.14 -17.51 8.68
N GLN A 87 0.58 -16.25 8.55
CA GLN A 87 1.46 -15.84 7.47
C GLN A 87 2.80 -16.59 7.47
N LEU A 88 3.39 -16.81 8.65
CA LEU A 88 4.61 -17.64 8.82
C LEU A 88 4.37 -19.08 8.36
N ILE A 89 3.26 -19.69 8.76
CA ILE A 89 2.90 -21.06 8.34
C ILE A 89 2.74 -21.13 6.83
N LEU A 90 2.05 -20.16 6.21
CA LEU A 90 1.90 -20.11 4.75
C LEU A 90 3.25 -19.96 4.04
N GLY A 91 4.16 -19.12 4.56
CA GLY A 91 5.51 -18.97 4.03
C GLY A 91 6.31 -20.29 4.07
N LEU A 92 6.25 -21.01 5.18
CA LEU A 92 6.89 -22.32 5.33
C LEU A 92 6.26 -23.38 4.41
N LEU A 93 4.94 -23.40 4.27
CA LEU A 93 4.24 -24.30 3.34
C LEU A 93 4.61 -24.01 1.89
N MET A 94 4.77 -22.75 1.51
CA MET A 94 5.24 -22.38 0.17
C MET A 94 6.66 -22.88 -0.11
N LEU A 95 7.56 -22.87 0.89
CA LEU A 95 8.90 -23.47 0.75
C LEU A 95 8.84 -24.98 0.51
N LEU A 96 7.95 -25.69 1.22
CA LEU A 96 7.79 -27.15 1.10
C LEU A 96 7.09 -27.57 -0.20
N SER A 97 6.20 -26.73 -0.73
CA SER A 97 5.38 -26.99 -1.93
C SER A 97 5.91 -26.34 -3.20
N PHE A 98 7.06 -25.65 -3.13
CA PHE A 98 7.63 -24.93 -4.26
C PHE A 98 7.70 -25.81 -5.52
N ARG A 99 7.08 -25.35 -6.60
CA ARG A 99 6.99 -26.02 -7.92
C ARG A 99 6.32 -27.41 -7.94
N LYS A 100 5.70 -27.87 -6.84
CA LYS A 100 5.07 -29.19 -6.80
C LYS A 100 3.64 -29.21 -7.31
N ASN A 101 2.87 -28.16 -7.04
CA ASN A 101 1.47 -28.04 -7.44
C ASN A 101 1.09 -26.57 -7.62
N ILE A 102 0.76 -26.19 -8.86
CA ILE A 102 0.46 -24.80 -9.24
C ILE A 102 -0.78 -24.28 -8.50
N PHE A 103 -1.87 -25.04 -8.45
CA PHE A 103 -3.10 -24.63 -7.78
C PHE A 103 -2.86 -24.36 -6.28
N PHE A 104 -2.13 -25.25 -5.63
CA PHE A 104 -1.83 -25.11 -4.20
C PHE A 104 -0.90 -23.91 -3.94
N THR A 105 0.08 -23.67 -4.82
CA THR A 105 0.96 -22.50 -4.75
C THR A 105 0.15 -21.19 -4.88
N GLY A 106 -0.78 -21.12 -5.83
CA GLY A 106 -1.65 -19.96 -6.01
C GLY A 106 -2.54 -19.69 -4.80
N LEU A 107 -3.12 -20.76 -4.22
CA LEU A 107 -3.94 -20.66 -3.01
C LEU A 107 -3.14 -20.16 -1.80
N LEU A 108 -1.94 -20.70 -1.57
CA LEU A 108 -1.06 -20.27 -0.48
C LEU A 108 -0.63 -18.82 -0.66
N TYR A 109 -0.24 -18.44 -1.89
CA TYR A 109 0.21 -17.08 -2.15
C TYR A 109 -0.92 -16.05 -2.04
N GLY A 110 -2.09 -16.34 -2.62
CA GLY A 110 -3.27 -15.50 -2.49
C GLY A 110 -3.72 -15.31 -1.03
N SER A 111 -3.67 -16.39 -0.23
CA SER A 111 -3.93 -16.33 1.20
C SER A 111 -2.92 -15.45 1.94
N THR A 112 -1.64 -15.51 1.54
CA THR A 112 -0.56 -14.68 2.12
C THR A 112 -0.79 -13.20 1.81
N ILE A 113 -1.18 -12.86 0.56
CA ILE A 113 -1.57 -11.48 0.18
C ILE A 113 -2.76 -11.02 1.02
N THR A 114 -3.79 -11.85 1.17
CA THR A 114 -4.98 -11.52 1.97
C THR A 114 -4.61 -11.20 3.42
N LEU A 115 -3.81 -12.04 4.07
CA LEU A 115 -3.36 -11.82 5.45
C LEU A 115 -2.53 -10.53 5.59
N LEU A 116 -1.63 -10.27 4.64
CA LEU A 116 -0.84 -9.05 4.63
C LEU A 116 -1.72 -7.79 4.59
N GLN A 117 -2.72 -7.76 3.73
CA GLN A 117 -3.64 -6.63 3.60
C GLN A 117 -4.53 -6.47 4.84
N LEU A 118 -4.96 -7.58 5.46
CA LEU A 118 -5.69 -7.56 6.72
C LEU A 118 -4.87 -6.97 7.87
N LEU A 119 -3.56 -7.22 7.91
CA LEU A 119 -2.67 -6.74 8.97
C LEU A 119 -2.54 -5.22 9.01
N ASN A 120 -2.58 -4.52 7.86
CA ASN A 120 -2.29 -3.08 7.77
C ASN A 120 -3.12 -2.21 8.73
N PRO A 121 -4.47 -2.23 8.70
CA PRO A 121 -5.26 -1.41 9.59
C PRO A 121 -5.05 -1.76 11.07
N PHE A 122 -4.84 -3.05 11.38
CA PHE A 122 -4.61 -3.48 12.76
C PHE A 122 -3.28 -3.00 13.32
N ILE A 123 -2.21 -2.98 12.51
CA ILE A 123 -0.90 -2.44 12.92
C ILE A 123 -1.02 -0.94 13.18
N ASN A 124 -1.71 -0.20 12.33
CA ASN A 124 -1.92 1.22 12.53
C ASN A 124 -2.76 1.51 13.80
N SER A 125 -3.86 0.77 13.99
CA SER A 125 -4.69 0.86 15.20
C SER A 125 -3.91 0.52 16.47
N PHE A 126 -3.00 -0.44 16.39
CA PHE A 126 -2.12 -0.84 17.49
C PHE A 126 -1.22 0.30 17.97
N GLY A 127 -0.66 1.08 17.04
CA GLY A 127 0.10 2.29 17.35
C GLY A 127 -0.76 3.39 17.96
N MET A 128 -1.92 3.65 17.35
CA MET A 128 -2.85 4.69 17.81
C MET A 128 -3.43 4.37 19.19
N GLU A 129 -3.80 3.13 19.47
CA GLU A 129 -4.27 2.71 20.79
C GLU A 129 -3.21 2.94 21.87
N SER A 130 -1.93 2.71 21.53
CA SER A 130 -0.82 3.01 22.45
C SER A 130 -0.70 4.52 22.76
N ILE A 131 -0.94 5.38 21.77
CA ILE A 131 -0.98 6.84 21.96
C ILE A 131 -2.17 7.23 22.82
N ASN A 132 -3.36 6.70 22.54
CA ASN A 132 -4.57 6.96 23.28
C ASN A 132 -4.47 6.53 24.77
N GLN A 133 -3.60 5.56 25.07
CA GLN A 133 -3.22 5.17 26.44
C GLN A 133 -2.23 6.15 27.12
N GLY A 134 -1.94 7.31 26.51
CA GLY A 134 -1.01 8.30 27.03
C GLY A 134 0.47 7.94 26.87
N LYS A 135 0.80 6.93 26.09
CA LYS A 135 2.20 6.55 25.83
C LYS A 135 2.84 7.52 24.82
N ARG A 136 4.07 7.92 25.07
CA ARG A 136 4.84 8.75 24.13
C ARG A 136 5.35 7.90 22.96
N LEU A 137 4.60 7.90 21.86
CA LEU A 137 4.95 7.21 20.61
C LEU A 137 4.84 8.22 19.47
N ASN A 138 5.91 8.36 18.68
CA ASN A 138 5.89 9.14 17.45
C ASN A 138 5.47 8.22 16.28
N PHE A 139 4.17 8.23 15.99
CA PHE A 139 3.58 7.40 14.92
C PHE A 139 4.15 7.74 13.55
N GLY A 140 4.30 9.03 13.23
CA GLY A 140 4.80 9.47 11.93
C GLY A 140 6.24 9.02 11.67
N ALA A 141 7.13 9.18 12.66
CA ALA A 141 8.50 8.72 12.54
C ALA A 141 8.58 7.18 12.37
N ALA A 142 7.81 6.44 13.17
CA ALA A 142 7.79 4.98 13.07
C ALA A 142 7.22 4.49 11.71
N ARG A 143 6.17 5.17 11.20
CA ARG A 143 5.60 4.86 9.89
C ARG A 143 6.57 5.19 8.75
N GLY A 144 7.33 6.29 8.86
CA GLY A 144 8.39 6.65 7.90
C GLY A 144 9.51 5.60 7.85
N MET A 145 9.89 5.02 9.00
CA MET A 145 10.84 3.89 9.04
C MET A 145 10.34 2.67 8.26
N GLY A 146 9.03 2.51 8.11
CA GLY A 146 8.44 1.48 7.25
C GLY A 146 8.83 1.62 5.79
N SER A 147 8.80 2.83 5.22
CA SER A 147 9.22 3.06 3.83
C SER A 147 10.71 2.79 3.63
N VAL A 148 11.55 3.17 4.60
CA VAL A 148 12.99 2.84 4.58
C VAL A 148 13.20 1.32 4.61
N ALA A 149 12.49 0.61 5.49
CA ALA A 149 12.55 -0.83 5.61
C ALA A 149 12.07 -1.54 4.33
N TYR A 150 11.00 -1.04 3.72
CA TYR A 150 10.54 -1.50 2.40
C TYR A 150 11.62 -1.37 1.34
N ALA A 151 12.28 -0.21 1.26
CA ALA A 151 13.34 0.04 0.29
C ALA A 151 14.55 -0.89 0.49
N ILE A 152 15.00 -1.05 1.74
CA ILE A 152 16.09 -1.97 2.08
C ILE A 152 15.74 -3.39 1.66
N MET A 153 14.52 -3.84 2.00
CA MET A 153 14.09 -5.20 1.66
C MET A 153 13.95 -5.40 0.15
N SER A 154 13.40 -4.43 -0.58
CA SER A 154 13.27 -4.49 -2.02
C SER A 154 14.66 -4.67 -2.69
N TYR A 155 15.63 -3.87 -2.28
CA TYR A 155 16.99 -3.96 -2.80
C TYR A 155 17.66 -5.30 -2.48
N LEU A 156 17.60 -5.71 -1.19
CA LEU A 156 18.23 -6.95 -0.74
C LEU A 156 17.59 -8.18 -1.38
N LEU A 157 16.25 -8.25 -1.39
CA LEU A 157 15.55 -9.40 -1.96
C LEU A 157 15.74 -9.48 -3.48
N GLY A 158 15.79 -8.34 -4.18
CA GLY A 158 16.13 -8.32 -5.60
C GLY A 158 17.49 -8.94 -5.87
N ALA A 159 18.53 -8.51 -5.14
CA ALA A 159 19.88 -9.05 -5.27
C ALA A 159 19.99 -10.54 -4.84
N ILE A 160 19.22 -10.97 -3.85
CA ILE A 160 19.18 -12.37 -3.41
C ILE A 160 18.44 -13.22 -4.46
N ALA A 161 17.31 -12.75 -4.99
CA ALA A 161 16.52 -13.46 -5.98
C ALA A 161 17.27 -13.66 -7.30
N GLU A 162 18.13 -12.69 -7.67
CA GLU A 162 19.02 -12.82 -8.84
C GLU A 162 19.97 -14.01 -8.74
N LYS A 163 20.45 -14.31 -7.53
CA LYS A 163 21.42 -15.38 -7.27
C LYS A 163 20.78 -16.70 -6.87
N ALA A 164 19.76 -16.65 -6.02
CA ALA A 164 19.14 -17.82 -5.40
C ALA A 164 17.79 -18.21 -6.04
N GLY A 165 17.30 -17.40 -7.00
CA GLY A 165 16.01 -17.62 -7.66
C GLY A 165 14.80 -17.25 -6.79
N ALA A 166 13.62 -17.51 -7.33
CA ALA A 166 12.34 -17.10 -6.73
C ALA A 166 12.02 -17.78 -5.38
N VAL A 167 12.69 -18.90 -5.04
CA VAL A 167 12.54 -19.55 -3.72
C VAL A 167 12.97 -18.63 -2.57
N SER A 168 13.79 -17.61 -2.85
CA SER A 168 14.15 -16.56 -1.88
C SER A 168 12.95 -15.76 -1.37
N VAL A 169 11.86 -15.68 -2.14
CA VAL A 169 10.65 -14.95 -1.74
C VAL A 169 9.95 -15.62 -0.56
N PRO A 170 9.48 -16.88 -0.62
CA PRO A 170 8.85 -17.54 0.53
C PRO A 170 9.83 -17.72 1.70
N PHE A 171 11.13 -17.88 1.45
CA PHE A 171 12.14 -17.89 2.51
C PHE A 171 12.15 -16.55 3.26
N SER A 172 12.20 -15.44 2.53
CA SER A 172 12.19 -14.10 3.13
C SER A 172 10.88 -13.83 3.89
N ILE A 173 9.72 -14.22 3.34
CA ILE A 173 8.42 -14.12 4.03
C ILE A 173 8.47 -14.84 5.37
N SER A 174 9.02 -16.05 5.40
CA SER A 174 9.11 -16.86 6.63
C SER A 174 10.02 -16.22 7.68
N VAL A 175 11.22 -15.79 7.28
CA VAL A 175 12.19 -15.14 8.18
C VAL A 175 11.64 -13.81 8.71
N LEU A 176 11.08 -12.98 7.83
CA LEU A 176 10.51 -11.70 8.23
C LEU A 176 9.28 -11.85 9.12
N SER A 177 8.41 -12.83 8.86
CA SER A 177 7.26 -13.10 9.70
C SER A 177 7.68 -13.58 11.09
N LEU A 178 8.72 -14.42 11.19
CA LEU A 178 9.29 -14.84 12.46
C LEU A 178 9.88 -13.65 13.25
N ALA A 179 10.65 -12.78 12.58
CA ALA A 179 11.20 -11.56 13.18
C ALA A 179 10.09 -10.61 13.63
N PHE A 180 9.01 -10.51 12.85
CA PHE A 180 7.84 -9.72 13.20
C PHE A 180 7.14 -10.24 14.46
N VAL A 181 6.95 -11.56 14.59
CA VAL A 181 6.46 -12.19 15.82
C VAL A 181 7.32 -11.79 17.01
N GLY A 182 8.65 -11.87 16.88
CA GLY A 182 9.58 -11.43 17.92
C GLY A 182 9.40 -9.95 18.32
N ALA A 183 9.33 -9.06 17.34
CA ALA A 183 9.11 -7.64 17.60
C ALA A 183 7.77 -7.37 18.30
N LEU A 184 6.71 -8.08 17.90
CA LEU A 184 5.40 -7.96 18.50
C LEU A 184 5.37 -8.47 19.94
N ILE A 185 6.02 -9.60 20.24
CA ILE A 185 6.12 -10.13 21.61
C ILE A 185 6.81 -9.13 22.53
N LEU A 186 7.89 -8.51 22.07
CA LEU A 186 8.68 -7.54 22.82
C LEU A 186 7.97 -6.19 23.01
N PHE A 187 6.89 -5.90 22.27
CA PHE A 187 6.16 -4.65 22.40
C PHE A 187 5.21 -4.67 23.59
N PRO A 188 5.31 -3.71 24.56
CA PRO A 188 4.43 -3.66 25.72
C PRO A 188 3.06 -3.11 25.34
N PHE A 189 2.05 -3.97 25.32
CA PHE A 189 0.68 -3.62 24.97
C PHE A 189 -0.30 -4.16 26.02
N ARG A 190 -1.24 -3.31 26.45
CA ARG A 190 -2.36 -3.70 27.30
C ARG A 190 -3.65 -3.41 26.53
N LYS A 191 -4.66 -4.27 26.67
CA LYS A 191 -6.00 -4.02 26.14
C LYS A 191 -6.60 -2.86 26.93
N THR A 192 -7.09 -1.86 26.22
CA THR A 192 -7.92 -0.80 26.83
C THR A 192 -9.34 -1.33 26.97
N GLU A 193 -9.98 -1.09 28.10
CA GLU A 193 -11.42 -1.28 28.20
C GLU A 193 -12.06 -0.24 27.28
N VAL A 194 -12.74 -0.70 26.25
CA VAL A 194 -13.37 0.15 25.25
C VAL A 194 -14.47 0.93 25.95
N SER A 195 -14.30 2.23 26.14
CA SER A 195 -15.43 3.12 26.38
C SER A 195 -16.30 3.09 25.12
N VAL A 196 -17.53 2.59 25.26
CA VAL A 196 -18.53 2.43 24.19
C VAL A 196 -19.04 3.83 23.75
N SER A 197 -18.19 4.65 23.19
CA SER A 197 -18.53 5.95 22.62
C SER A 197 -18.09 6.13 21.16
N ALA A 198 -17.88 5.03 20.43
CA ALA A 198 -17.90 5.13 18.98
C ALA A 198 -19.38 5.33 18.58
N GLN A 199 -19.79 6.59 18.49
CA GLN A 199 -21.02 6.95 17.80
C GLN A 199 -21.02 6.24 16.46
N ARG A 200 -21.87 5.20 16.34
CA ARG A 200 -22.27 4.67 15.04
C ARG A 200 -22.84 5.86 14.29
N THR A 201 -22.05 6.49 13.43
CA THR A 201 -22.59 7.45 12.46
C THR A 201 -23.68 6.70 11.72
N ALA A 202 -24.92 7.16 11.92
CA ALA A 202 -26.09 6.61 11.25
C ALA A 202 -25.75 6.45 9.76
N ALA A 203 -26.11 5.30 9.17
CA ALA A 203 -25.92 5.03 7.77
C ALA A 203 -26.63 6.10 6.95
N SER A 204 -25.94 7.19 6.64
CA SER A 204 -26.46 8.24 5.78
C SER A 204 -26.53 7.68 4.37
N ASN A 205 -27.65 7.96 3.68
CA ASN A 205 -27.87 7.53 2.30
C ASN A 205 -26.67 7.95 1.42
N PRO A 206 -25.91 6.98 0.81
CA PRO A 206 -24.75 7.30 -0.03
C PRO A 206 -25.11 8.23 -1.19
N LEU A 207 -26.32 8.11 -1.74
CA LEU A 207 -26.81 8.96 -2.83
C LEU A 207 -26.89 10.43 -2.39
N ALA A 208 -27.39 10.70 -1.18
CA ALA A 208 -27.46 12.06 -0.65
C ALA A 208 -26.06 12.68 -0.48
N PHE A 209 -25.06 11.88 -0.07
CA PHE A 209 -23.67 12.32 0.04
C PHE A 209 -23.13 12.73 -1.34
N PHE A 210 -23.30 11.93 -2.39
CA PHE A 210 -22.79 12.25 -3.73
C PHE A 210 -23.58 13.38 -4.41
N ILE A 211 -24.84 13.59 -4.06
CA ILE A 211 -25.60 14.76 -4.51
C ILE A 211 -25.04 16.03 -3.88
N LYS A 212 -24.66 15.99 -2.59
CA LYS A 212 -24.05 17.10 -1.87
C LYS A 212 -22.65 17.44 -2.40
N TYR A 213 -21.81 16.41 -2.70
CA TYR A 213 -20.42 16.55 -3.12
C TYR A 213 -20.20 16.07 -4.58
N LYS A 214 -20.97 16.62 -5.53
CA LYS A 214 -20.96 16.17 -6.95
C LYS A 214 -19.56 16.20 -7.60
N ARG A 215 -18.80 17.26 -7.38
CA ARG A 215 -17.45 17.38 -7.94
C ARG A 215 -16.50 16.38 -7.33
N PHE A 216 -16.63 16.11 -6.04
CA PHE A 216 -15.86 15.05 -5.37
C PHE A 216 -16.16 13.67 -5.97
N ALA A 217 -17.41 13.36 -6.32
CA ALA A 217 -17.74 12.11 -7.02
C ALA A 217 -16.95 11.96 -8.34
N ILE A 218 -16.81 13.06 -9.11
CA ILE A 218 -16.02 13.05 -10.35
C ILE A 218 -14.52 12.89 -10.02
N VAL A 219 -14.02 13.54 -8.96
CA VAL A 219 -12.64 13.38 -8.49
C VAL A 219 -12.34 11.93 -8.12
N LEU A 220 -13.29 11.21 -7.47
CA LEU A 220 -13.12 9.78 -7.15
C LEU A 220 -12.92 8.93 -8.41
N ILE A 221 -13.65 9.22 -9.50
CA ILE A 221 -13.45 8.55 -10.79
C ILE A 221 -12.03 8.81 -11.30
N GLY A 222 -11.56 10.05 -11.24
CA GLY A 222 -10.17 10.39 -11.59
C GLY A 222 -9.15 9.63 -10.75
N CYS A 223 -9.38 9.50 -9.44
CA CYS A 223 -8.53 8.72 -8.55
C CYS A 223 -8.49 7.22 -8.92
N ILE A 224 -9.64 6.63 -9.33
CA ILE A 224 -9.66 5.23 -9.79
C ILE A 224 -8.72 5.04 -10.98
N PHE A 225 -8.76 5.92 -11.98
CA PHE A 225 -7.88 5.86 -13.15
C PHE A 225 -6.41 6.06 -12.79
N ILE A 226 -6.09 6.98 -11.87
CA ILE A 226 -4.72 7.20 -11.37
C ILE A 226 -4.21 5.94 -10.65
N TYR A 227 -5.01 5.37 -9.72
CA TYR A 227 -4.60 4.19 -8.96
C TYR A 227 -4.55 2.93 -9.83
N LEU A 228 -5.41 2.81 -10.84
CA LEU A 228 -5.34 1.74 -11.84
C LEU A 228 -3.99 1.78 -12.55
N SER A 229 -3.59 2.93 -13.10
CA SER A 229 -2.29 3.12 -13.73
C SER A 229 -1.13 2.81 -12.77
N HIS A 230 -1.21 3.30 -11.53
CA HIS A 230 -0.20 3.04 -10.51
C HIS A 230 -0.01 1.55 -10.23
N VAL A 231 -1.10 0.81 -10.08
CA VAL A 231 -1.08 -0.63 -9.78
C VAL A 231 -0.55 -1.44 -10.96
N LEU A 232 -0.92 -1.07 -12.20
CA LEU A 232 -0.35 -1.69 -13.40
C LEU A 232 1.19 -1.63 -13.39
N LEU A 233 1.75 -0.46 -13.09
CA LEU A 233 3.20 -0.29 -13.04
C LEU A 233 3.87 -1.05 -11.89
N ASN A 234 3.24 -1.09 -10.70
CA ASN A 234 3.87 -1.67 -9.52
C ASN A 234 3.66 -3.19 -9.40
N SER A 235 2.50 -3.73 -9.79
CA SER A 235 2.23 -5.17 -9.72
C SER A 235 3.00 -5.97 -10.76
N PHE A 236 3.29 -5.35 -11.90
CA PHE A 236 4.00 -5.98 -13.02
C PHE A 236 5.39 -5.37 -13.25
N THR A 237 6.01 -4.86 -12.17
CA THR A 237 7.35 -4.25 -12.25
C THR A 237 8.40 -5.23 -12.79
N PHE A 238 8.30 -6.52 -12.44
CA PHE A 238 9.23 -7.54 -12.93
C PHE A 238 9.17 -7.65 -14.45
N GLN A 239 7.97 -7.80 -15.03
CA GLN A 239 7.77 -7.89 -16.48
C GLN A 239 8.23 -6.62 -17.20
N ILE A 240 8.01 -5.44 -16.59
CA ILE A 240 8.49 -4.15 -17.13
C ILE A 240 10.02 -4.15 -17.17
N VAL A 241 10.67 -4.52 -16.08
CA VAL A 241 12.13 -4.55 -15.97
C VAL A 241 12.73 -5.58 -16.93
N GLU A 242 12.16 -6.78 -17.02
CA GLU A 242 12.56 -7.83 -17.94
C GLU A 242 12.45 -7.38 -19.41
N SER A 243 11.37 -6.67 -19.76
CA SER A 243 11.20 -6.10 -21.12
C SER A 243 12.27 -5.06 -21.50
N LYS A 244 12.99 -4.52 -20.50
CA LYS A 244 14.08 -3.54 -20.68
C LYS A 244 15.47 -4.16 -20.48
N GLY A 245 15.55 -5.50 -20.42
CA GLY A 245 16.79 -6.26 -20.29
C GLY A 245 17.36 -6.33 -18.87
N GLY A 246 16.54 -6.08 -17.85
CA GLY A 246 16.93 -6.25 -16.44
C GLY A 246 16.35 -7.53 -15.82
N GLY A 247 16.76 -7.81 -14.59
CA GLY A 247 16.32 -8.95 -13.79
C GLY A 247 15.72 -8.53 -12.44
N SER A 248 15.74 -9.46 -11.50
CA SER A 248 15.19 -9.24 -10.17
C SER A 248 16.00 -8.21 -9.34
N ALA A 249 17.30 -8.09 -9.57
CA ALA A 249 18.15 -7.10 -8.91
C ALA A 249 17.77 -5.68 -9.35
N GLU A 250 17.56 -5.45 -10.64
CA GLU A 250 17.11 -4.16 -11.18
C GLU A 250 15.68 -3.84 -10.74
N MET A 251 14.80 -4.82 -10.67
CA MET A 251 13.46 -4.66 -10.12
C MET A 251 13.52 -4.18 -8.66
N GLY A 252 14.27 -4.89 -7.82
CA GLY A 252 14.43 -4.54 -6.41
C GLY A 252 15.03 -3.15 -6.21
N THR A 253 16.01 -2.78 -7.04
CA THR A 253 16.62 -1.45 -7.05
C THR A 253 15.62 -0.36 -7.43
N SER A 254 14.81 -0.58 -8.48
CA SER A 254 13.79 0.39 -8.92
C SER A 254 12.72 0.64 -7.84
N MET A 255 12.30 -0.43 -7.15
CA MET A 255 11.34 -0.35 -6.04
C MET A 255 11.94 0.40 -4.84
N ALA A 256 13.21 0.17 -4.54
CA ALA A 256 13.93 0.88 -3.47
C ALA A 256 14.05 2.38 -3.78
N ILE A 257 14.42 2.75 -5.01
CA ILE A 257 14.46 4.15 -5.44
C ILE A 257 13.09 4.80 -5.28
N ALA A 258 12.02 4.15 -5.79
CA ALA A 258 10.66 4.66 -5.72
C ALA A 258 10.20 4.91 -4.28
N ALA A 259 10.50 4.00 -3.35
CA ALA A 259 10.12 4.12 -1.95
C ALA A 259 10.91 5.20 -1.19
N LEU A 260 12.20 5.37 -1.48
CA LEU A 260 13.02 6.38 -0.81
C LEU A 260 12.70 7.79 -1.29
N ILE A 261 12.45 7.95 -2.58
CA ILE A 261 12.24 9.28 -3.18
C ILE A 261 10.88 9.90 -2.77
N GLU A 262 9.92 9.15 -2.28
CA GLU A 262 8.66 9.70 -1.79
C GLU A 262 8.79 10.37 -0.42
N LEU A 263 9.78 9.99 0.39
CA LEU A 263 9.96 10.47 1.76
C LEU A 263 10.06 12.01 1.86
N PRO A 264 10.83 12.71 1.02
CA PRO A 264 10.88 14.17 1.07
C PRO A 264 9.51 14.83 0.97
N THR A 265 8.63 14.35 0.07
CA THR A 265 7.28 14.89 -0.07
C THR A 265 6.45 14.66 1.19
N LEU A 266 6.51 13.44 1.75
CA LEU A 266 5.76 13.10 2.95
C LEU A 266 6.16 13.96 4.16
N PHE A 267 7.46 14.23 4.33
CA PHE A 267 7.97 15.05 5.44
C PHE A 267 7.83 16.56 5.21
N LEU A 268 7.95 17.03 3.97
CA LEU A 268 7.94 18.45 3.64
C LEU A 268 6.56 18.98 3.24
N PHE A 269 5.51 18.16 3.22
CA PHE A 269 4.20 18.55 2.75
C PHE A 269 3.61 19.75 3.51
N THR A 270 3.78 19.81 4.81
CA THR A 270 3.35 20.99 5.61
C THR A 270 4.06 22.28 5.22
N PHE A 271 5.32 22.20 4.76
CA PHE A 271 6.03 23.33 4.20
C PHE A 271 5.51 23.69 2.78
N MET A 272 5.16 22.69 1.98
CA MET A 272 4.57 22.87 0.65
C MET A 272 3.21 23.57 0.74
N LEU A 273 2.39 23.27 1.77
CA LEU A 273 1.11 23.96 2.02
C LEU A 273 1.27 25.47 2.27
N LYS A 274 2.42 25.93 2.77
CA LYS A 274 2.71 27.37 2.90
C LYS A 274 2.92 28.08 1.55
N LYS A 275 3.25 27.33 0.49
CA LYS A 275 3.52 27.87 -0.84
C LYS A 275 2.31 27.82 -1.78
N ALA A 276 1.47 26.80 -1.63
CA ALA A 276 0.26 26.64 -2.42
C ALA A 276 -0.78 25.82 -1.66
N ALA A 277 -2.06 26.09 -1.92
CA ALA A 277 -3.17 25.37 -1.28
C ALA A 277 -3.18 23.88 -1.65
N CYS A 278 -3.76 23.03 -0.78
CA CYS A 278 -3.76 21.57 -0.94
C CYS A 278 -4.38 21.10 -2.27
N HIS A 279 -5.40 21.80 -2.78
CA HIS A 279 -6.02 21.47 -4.06
C HIS A 279 -5.04 21.60 -5.25
N PHE A 280 -4.08 22.52 -5.21
CA PHE A 280 -3.04 22.65 -6.22
C PHE A 280 -2.14 21.41 -6.24
N TRP A 281 -1.65 21.00 -5.08
CA TRP A 281 -0.79 19.82 -4.95
C TRP A 281 -1.53 18.53 -5.34
N PHE A 282 -2.79 18.42 -4.98
CA PHE A 282 -3.63 17.29 -5.36
C PHE A 282 -3.91 17.23 -6.87
N ARG A 283 -4.06 18.38 -7.56
CA ARG A 283 -4.21 18.43 -9.02
C ARG A 283 -2.96 18.00 -9.75
N ILE A 284 -1.81 18.51 -9.34
CA ILE A 284 -0.55 18.26 -10.07
C ILE A 284 -0.05 16.82 -9.88
N CYS A 285 -0.44 16.10 -8.84
CA CYS A 285 -0.02 14.72 -8.69
C CYS A 285 -0.44 13.87 -9.91
N GLY A 286 -1.60 14.12 -10.50
CA GLY A 286 -2.05 13.46 -11.73
C GLY A 286 -1.10 13.63 -12.91
N ILE A 287 -0.48 14.80 -13.05
CA ILE A 287 0.53 15.09 -14.09
C ILE A 287 1.73 14.16 -13.90
N PHE A 288 2.21 13.99 -12.65
CA PHE A 288 3.37 13.16 -12.36
C PHE A 288 3.08 11.67 -12.51
N PHE A 289 1.85 11.21 -12.24
CA PHE A 289 1.45 9.84 -12.56
C PHE A 289 1.47 9.59 -14.07
N MET A 290 0.93 10.53 -14.86
CA MET A 290 0.96 10.43 -16.31
C MET A 290 2.38 10.46 -16.85
N LEU A 291 3.23 11.38 -16.37
CA LEU A 291 4.64 11.44 -16.78
C LEU A 291 5.41 10.18 -16.39
N LYS A 292 5.15 9.61 -15.21
CA LYS A 292 5.76 8.34 -14.79
C LYS A 292 5.35 7.20 -15.70
N SER A 293 4.06 7.08 -16.02
CA SER A 293 3.56 6.04 -16.93
C SER A 293 4.17 6.19 -18.33
N LEU A 294 4.13 7.41 -18.86
CA LEU A 294 4.70 7.76 -20.17
C LEU A 294 6.22 7.52 -20.20
N GLY A 295 6.93 7.98 -19.15
CA GLY A 295 8.37 7.75 -19.02
C GLY A 295 8.71 6.27 -18.92
N THR A 296 7.91 5.47 -18.23
CA THR A 296 8.09 4.00 -18.16
C THR A 296 7.88 3.35 -19.53
N LEU A 297 6.88 3.79 -20.30
CA LEU A 297 6.62 3.29 -21.66
C LEU A 297 7.80 3.56 -22.59
N PHE A 298 8.34 4.78 -22.57
CA PHE A 298 9.41 5.20 -23.46
C PHE A 298 10.84 4.96 -22.92
N ALA A 299 11.01 4.49 -21.70
CA ALA A 299 12.33 4.16 -21.17
C ALA A 299 12.98 3.04 -22.00
N PRO A 300 14.11 3.30 -22.69
CA PRO A 300 14.74 2.32 -23.57
C PRO A 300 15.59 1.30 -22.82
N ASN A 301 15.95 1.57 -21.57
CA ASN A 301 16.85 0.77 -20.75
C ASN A 301 16.65 1.02 -19.25
N ILE A 302 17.29 0.21 -18.44
CA ILE A 302 17.19 0.26 -16.97
C ILE A 302 17.64 1.59 -16.36
N PRO A 303 18.76 2.21 -16.73
CA PRO A 303 19.17 3.50 -16.17
C PRO A 303 18.11 4.61 -16.36
N VAL A 304 17.50 4.70 -17.54
CA VAL A 304 16.42 5.66 -17.80
C VAL A 304 15.18 5.29 -16.98
N PHE A 305 14.85 4.01 -16.85
CA PHE A 305 13.74 3.54 -16.01
C PHE A 305 13.95 3.91 -14.53
N TYR A 306 15.18 3.82 -14.00
CA TYR A 306 15.50 4.31 -12.66
C TYR A 306 15.26 5.82 -12.54
N GLY A 307 15.65 6.60 -13.55
CA GLY A 307 15.36 8.04 -13.61
C GLY A 307 13.87 8.35 -13.54
N VAL A 308 13.04 7.55 -14.21
CA VAL A 308 11.57 7.69 -14.18
C VAL A 308 10.99 7.46 -12.77
N GLN A 309 11.62 6.62 -11.93
CA GLN A 309 11.15 6.39 -10.56
C GLN A 309 11.16 7.67 -9.70
N PHE A 310 11.99 8.67 -10.01
CA PHE A 310 12.00 9.95 -9.30
C PHE A 310 10.66 10.70 -9.40
N LEU A 311 9.88 10.46 -10.44
CA LEU A 311 8.53 11.03 -10.57
C LEU A 311 7.54 10.50 -9.51
N GLN A 312 7.87 9.39 -8.83
CA GLN A 312 7.11 8.85 -7.69
C GLN A 312 6.97 9.88 -6.56
N MET A 313 8.00 10.72 -6.36
CA MET A 313 8.01 11.77 -5.33
C MET A 313 6.79 12.69 -5.43
N LEU A 314 6.51 13.19 -6.62
CA LEU A 314 5.41 14.13 -6.89
C LEU A 314 4.14 13.45 -7.42
N GLY A 315 4.18 12.16 -7.71
CA GLY A 315 3.00 11.33 -7.99
C GLY A 315 2.43 10.75 -6.70
N TRP A 316 2.90 9.57 -6.31
CA TRP A 316 2.42 8.83 -5.15
C TRP A 316 2.65 9.57 -3.83
N GLY A 317 3.84 10.14 -3.62
CA GLY A 317 4.15 10.92 -2.42
C GLY A 317 3.16 12.07 -2.21
N LEU A 318 2.77 12.77 -3.29
CA LEU A 318 1.79 13.86 -3.19
C LEU A 318 0.38 13.35 -2.92
N ILE A 319 -0.12 12.38 -3.69
CA ILE A 319 -1.51 11.92 -3.53
C ILE A 319 -1.74 11.34 -2.14
N ALA A 320 -0.75 10.65 -1.57
CA ALA A 320 -0.84 10.03 -0.25
C ALA A 320 -1.15 11.03 0.87
N VAL A 321 -0.61 12.25 0.77
CA VAL A 321 -0.83 13.28 1.79
C VAL A 321 -1.87 14.32 1.35
N SER A 322 -1.81 14.80 0.10
CA SER A 322 -2.69 15.87 -0.37
C SER A 322 -4.15 15.46 -0.42
N SER A 323 -4.46 14.18 -0.68
CA SER A 323 -5.84 13.68 -0.67
C SER A 323 -6.51 13.84 0.70
N VAL A 324 -5.76 13.60 1.78
CA VAL A 324 -6.27 13.75 3.16
C VAL A 324 -6.61 15.21 3.44
N TYR A 325 -5.69 16.12 3.15
CA TYR A 325 -5.93 17.56 3.34
C TYR A 325 -7.04 18.09 2.43
N TYR A 326 -7.09 17.62 1.19
CA TYR A 326 -8.13 18.01 0.23
C TYR A 326 -9.52 17.63 0.72
N VAL A 327 -9.75 16.38 1.12
CA VAL A 327 -11.03 15.92 1.65
C VAL A 327 -11.46 16.77 2.86
N ASN A 328 -10.55 16.98 3.82
CA ASN A 328 -10.85 17.76 5.03
C ASN A 328 -11.15 19.24 4.70
N SER A 329 -10.61 19.78 3.61
CA SER A 329 -10.82 21.19 3.24
C SER A 329 -12.12 21.45 2.49
N ILE A 330 -12.69 20.46 1.78
CA ILE A 330 -13.93 20.61 1.00
C ILE A 330 -15.17 20.08 1.70
N MET A 331 -15.00 19.28 2.76
CA MET A 331 -16.11 18.62 3.45
C MET A 331 -16.39 19.24 4.81
N GLU A 332 -17.63 19.07 5.26
CA GLU A 332 -18.01 19.32 6.63
C GLU A 332 -17.38 18.25 7.53
N GLU A 333 -17.07 18.60 8.78
CA GLU A 333 -16.39 17.72 9.75
C GLU A 333 -17.08 16.35 9.89
N GLN A 334 -18.40 16.33 9.92
CA GLN A 334 -19.21 15.10 10.01
C GLN A 334 -19.11 14.19 8.78
N ASP A 335 -18.78 14.73 7.60
CA ASP A 335 -18.68 14.01 6.34
C ASP A 335 -17.23 13.64 5.96
N ALA A 336 -16.23 14.27 6.60
CA ALA A 336 -14.81 14.11 6.25
C ALA A 336 -14.33 12.65 6.36
N ILE A 337 -14.77 11.92 7.42
CA ILE A 337 -14.43 10.50 7.59
C ILE A 337 -14.96 9.65 6.44
N LYS A 338 -16.19 9.93 5.96
CA LYS A 338 -16.78 9.24 4.80
C LYS A 338 -16.02 9.55 3.51
N GLY A 339 -15.64 10.82 3.34
CA GLY A 339 -14.82 11.26 2.20
C GLY A 339 -13.48 10.54 2.15
N GLN A 340 -12.79 10.39 3.29
CA GLN A 340 -11.54 9.62 3.39
C GLN A 340 -11.75 8.13 3.04
N ALA A 341 -12.85 7.54 3.49
CA ALA A 341 -13.20 6.16 3.17
C ALA A 341 -13.43 5.97 1.66
N TYR A 342 -14.10 6.91 1.00
CA TYR A 342 -14.32 6.86 -0.45
C TYR A 342 -12.99 7.00 -1.24
N ILE A 343 -12.06 7.88 -0.83
CA ILE A 343 -10.72 7.96 -1.45
C ILE A 343 -10.00 6.60 -1.30
N THR A 344 -10.01 6.01 -0.12
CA THR A 344 -9.39 4.69 0.11
C THR A 344 -10.03 3.61 -0.75
N MET A 345 -11.36 3.64 -0.91
CA MET A 345 -12.08 2.71 -1.78
C MET A 345 -11.66 2.82 -3.25
N THR A 346 -11.32 4.04 -3.74
CA THR A 346 -10.83 4.20 -5.12
C THR A 346 -9.50 3.51 -5.35
N TYR A 347 -8.61 3.50 -4.33
CA TYR A 347 -7.37 2.72 -4.39
C TYR A 347 -7.66 1.22 -4.51
N THR A 348 -8.57 0.69 -3.70
CA THR A 348 -8.96 -0.73 -3.75
C THR A 348 -9.54 -1.10 -5.12
N LEU A 349 -10.45 -0.29 -5.66
CA LEU A 349 -11.04 -0.50 -6.99
C LEU A 349 -9.98 -0.44 -8.09
N GLY A 350 -9.12 0.58 -8.07
CA GLY A 350 -8.01 0.71 -9.01
C GLY A 350 -7.03 -0.46 -8.92
N SER A 351 -6.79 -0.98 -7.70
CA SER A 351 -5.91 -2.13 -7.47
C SER A 351 -6.48 -3.43 -8.06
N VAL A 352 -7.75 -3.72 -7.80
CA VAL A 352 -8.43 -4.91 -8.36
C VAL A 352 -8.48 -4.86 -9.87
N LEU A 353 -8.93 -3.73 -10.44
CA LEU A 353 -9.01 -3.55 -11.89
C LEU A 353 -7.62 -3.58 -12.53
N GLY A 354 -6.63 -2.92 -11.92
CA GLY A 354 -5.26 -2.88 -12.42
C GLY A 354 -4.60 -4.26 -12.43
N ALA A 355 -4.80 -5.07 -11.40
CA ALA A 355 -4.28 -6.43 -11.35
C ALA A 355 -4.91 -7.32 -12.45
N LEU A 356 -6.25 -7.31 -12.56
CA LEU A 356 -6.97 -8.12 -13.56
C LEU A 356 -6.62 -7.71 -15.00
N LEU A 357 -6.74 -6.42 -15.30
CA LEU A 357 -6.50 -5.91 -16.66
C LEU A 357 -5.01 -5.99 -17.04
N GLY A 358 -4.11 -5.76 -16.07
CA GLY A 358 -2.67 -5.78 -16.33
C GLY A 358 -2.19 -7.15 -16.77
N GLY A 359 -2.56 -8.19 -16.04
CA GLY A 359 -2.19 -9.57 -16.40
C GLY A 359 -2.77 -9.98 -17.75
N ALA A 360 -4.06 -9.72 -17.98
CA ALA A 360 -4.73 -10.04 -19.23
C ALA A 360 -4.12 -9.30 -20.45
N LEU A 361 -3.77 -8.02 -20.29
CA LEU A 361 -3.14 -7.22 -21.36
C LEU A 361 -1.73 -7.72 -21.69
N ILE A 362 -0.95 -8.12 -20.67
CA ILE A 362 0.40 -8.65 -20.91
C ILE A 362 0.32 -9.96 -21.69
N ASP A 363 -0.54 -10.88 -21.30
CA ASP A 363 -0.68 -12.17 -21.98
C ASP A 363 -1.26 -12.02 -23.40
N ALA A 364 -2.20 -11.09 -23.61
CA ALA A 364 -2.85 -10.90 -24.91
C ALA A 364 -1.99 -10.10 -25.91
N ALA A 365 -1.25 -9.08 -25.46
CA ALA A 365 -0.62 -8.09 -26.34
C ALA A 365 0.76 -7.58 -25.84
N GLY A 366 1.29 -8.19 -24.78
CA GLY A 366 2.61 -7.88 -24.23
C GLY A 366 2.67 -6.67 -23.29
N VAL A 367 3.84 -6.48 -22.70
CA VAL A 367 4.09 -5.42 -21.67
C VAL A 367 3.82 -4.03 -22.24
N ASN A 368 4.17 -3.75 -23.50
CA ASN A 368 3.95 -2.44 -24.11
C ASN A 368 2.46 -2.07 -24.20
N ALA A 369 1.58 -3.03 -24.51
CA ALA A 369 0.14 -2.78 -24.53
C ALA A 369 -0.39 -2.41 -23.14
N MET A 370 0.06 -3.09 -22.11
CA MET A 370 -0.26 -2.77 -20.72
C MET A 370 0.27 -1.38 -20.34
N LEU A 371 1.49 -1.00 -20.75
CA LEU A 371 2.06 0.32 -20.48
C LEU A 371 1.31 1.44 -21.22
N ILE A 372 0.86 1.21 -22.46
CA ILE A 372 0.00 2.15 -23.20
C ILE A 372 -1.32 2.33 -22.44
N PHE A 373 -1.96 1.24 -22.03
CA PHE A 373 -3.21 1.30 -21.27
C PHE A 373 -3.02 2.02 -19.93
N ALA A 374 -1.92 1.77 -19.20
CA ALA A 374 -1.56 2.49 -17.99
C ALA A 374 -1.38 3.99 -18.23
N THR A 375 -0.75 4.37 -19.35
CA THR A 375 -0.52 5.77 -19.72
C THR A 375 -1.84 6.47 -20.07
N VAL A 376 -2.70 5.82 -20.85
CA VAL A 376 -4.04 6.34 -21.19
C VAL A 376 -4.88 6.50 -19.93
N SER A 377 -4.86 5.51 -19.03
CA SER A 377 -5.54 5.59 -17.76
C SER A 377 -5.05 6.77 -16.92
N ALA A 378 -3.73 6.91 -16.74
CA ALA A 378 -3.16 8.06 -16.03
C ALA A 378 -3.53 9.40 -16.66
N PHE A 379 -3.56 9.46 -18.00
CA PHE A 379 -3.96 10.67 -18.73
C PHE A 379 -5.43 11.05 -18.46
N ILE A 380 -6.35 10.09 -18.51
CA ILE A 380 -7.77 10.31 -18.18
C ILE A 380 -7.88 10.78 -16.72
N GLY A 381 -7.23 10.09 -15.79
CA GLY A 381 -7.22 10.48 -14.38
C GLY A 381 -6.66 11.87 -14.14
N MET A 382 -5.56 12.21 -14.80
CA MET A 382 -4.95 13.56 -14.77
C MET A 382 -5.94 14.64 -15.22
N ILE A 383 -6.58 14.45 -16.37
CA ILE A 383 -7.57 15.43 -16.92
C ILE A 383 -8.70 15.62 -15.91
N ILE A 384 -9.25 14.53 -15.38
CA ILE A 384 -10.33 14.62 -14.39
C ILE A 384 -9.87 15.38 -13.13
N LEU A 385 -8.69 15.06 -12.57
CA LEU A 385 -8.18 15.74 -11.38
C LEU A 385 -7.93 17.23 -11.64
N LEU A 386 -7.40 17.60 -12.80
CA LEU A 386 -7.13 19.00 -13.16
C LEU A 386 -8.41 19.84 -13.20
N PHE A 387 -9.50 19.31 -13.75
CA PHE A 387 -10.73 20.09 -13.98
C PHE A 387 -11.78 19.89 -12.86
N ALA A 388 -11.90 18.72 -12.25
CA ALA A 388 -12.93 18.43 -11.25
C ALA A 388 -12.53 18.87 -9.83
N THR A 389 -11.22 18.92 -9.50
CA THR A 389 -10.78 19.29 -8.15
C THR A 389 -11.21 20.72 -7.79
N GLU A 390 -11.94 20.87 -6.71
CA GLU A 390 -12.44 22.17 -6.24
C GLU A 390 -11.31 23.00 -5.63
N ARG A 391 -11.43 24.34 -5.79
CA ARG A 391 -10.54 25.27 -5.11
C ARG A 391 -10.86 25.27 -3.60
N THR A 392 -9.85 25.15 -2.78
CA THR A 392 -9.97 25.23 -1.32
C THR A 392 -9.56 26.64 -0.87
N ASN A 393 -10.28 27.21 0.10
CA ASN A 393 -9.87 28.46 0.72
C ASN A 393 -8.68 28.19 1.65
N SER A 394 -7.64 29.00 1.55
CA SER A 394 -6.41 28.90 2.35
C SER A 394 -6.60 29.09 3.86
N SER A 395 -7.80 29.42 4.32
CA SER A 395 -8.12 29.66 5.72
C SER A 395 -8.51 28.41 6.52
N ARG A 396 -8.57 27.22 5.88
CA ARG A 396 -8.94 25.95 6.52
C ARG A 396 -7.84 24.86 6.48
N THR A 397 -6.61 25.25 6.08
CA THR A 397 -5.46 24.32 6.04
C THR A 397 -4.44 24.62 7.14
#